data_16578b3a27feaf27487287608867c59d
#
_entry.id   16578b3a27feaf27487287608867c59d
#
_cell.length_a   1.000
_cell.length_b   1.000
_cell.length_c   1.000
_cell.angle_alpha   90.00
_cell.angle_beta   90.00
_cell.angle_gamma   90.00
#
_symmetry.space_group_name_H-M   'P 1'
#
loop_
_entity.id
_entity.type
_entity.pdbx_description
1 polymer ?
#
loop_
_entity_poly.entity_id
_entity_poly.type
_entity_poly.pdbx_seq_one_letter_code
_entity_poly.pdbx_strand_id
1 'polypeptide(L)' 'MDRTQLLYEALESKYLAQIAGAKATLAIYFTNPVGIGEHPQHLEEMDNFIAQLAEAEDKLDCLRHLKLIDPTTPF' A
#
# COMPACT_ATOMS: atom_id res chain seq x y z
N MET A 1 9.05 -7.57 23.44
CA MET A 1 8.62 -7.79 22.06
C MET A 1 9.69 -8.61 21.34
N ASP A 2 9.33 -9.75 20.79
CA ASP A 2 10.31 -10.60 20.13
C ASP A 2 10.56 -10.15 18.69
N ARG A 3 11.58 -10.75 18.06
CA ARG A 3 11.98 -10.41 16.70
C ARG A 3 10.83 -10.63 15.71
N THR A 4 10.10 -11.72 15.87
CA THR A 4 9.04 -12.08 14.93
C THR A 4 7.92 -11.06 14.94
N GLN A 5 7.54 -10.59 16.12
CA GLN A 5 6.52 -9.56 16.25
C GLN A 5 7.01 -8.23 15.67
N LEU A 6 8.27 -7.89 15.90
CA LEU A 6 8.85 -6.67 15.33
C LEU A 6 8.86 -6.71 13.80
N LEU A 7 9.19 -7.87 13.22
CA LEU A 7 9.18 -8.05 11.77
C LEU A 7 7.76 -7.95 11.21
N TYR A 8 6.78 -8.53 11.89
CA TYR A 8 5.38 -8.41 11.49
C TYR A 8 4.96 -6.94 11.45
N GLU A 9 5.24 -6.22 12.53
CA GLU A 9 4.87 -4.81 12.63
C GLU A 9 5.57 -3.95 11.58
N ALA A 10 6.81 -4.28 11.27
CA ALA A 10 7.56 -3.57 10.24
C ALA A 10 6.93 -3.77 8.86
N LEU A 11 6.53 -5.00 8.52
CA LEU A 11 5.84 -5.28 7.27
C LEU A 11 4.48 -4.59 7.21
N GLU A 12 3.73 -4.65 8.29
CA GLU A 12 2.43 -3.98 8.36
C GLU A 12 2.57 -2.49 8.13
N SER A 13 3.52 -1.86 8.80
CA SER A 13 3.79 -0.42 8.64
C SER A 13 4.21 -0.08 7.23
N LYS A 14 5.02 -0.94 6.62
CA LYS A 14 5.45 -0.75 5.22
C LYS A 14 4.27 -0.72 4.28
N TYR A 15 3.37 -1.70 4.41
CA TYR A 15 2.21 -1.78 3.51
C TYR A 15 1.24 -0.64 3.75
N LEU A 16 1.02 -0.26 5.02
CA LEU A 16 0.18 0.90 5.34
C LEU A 16 0.74 2.19 4.74
N ALA A 17 2.06 2.37 4.79
CA ALA A 17 2.71 3.53 4.20
C ALA A 17 2.56 3.53 2.67
N GLN A 18 2.70 2.38 2.03
CA GLN A 18 2.52 2.26 0.58
C GLN A 18 1.08 2.59 0.17
N ILE A 19 0.10 2.12 0.93
CA ILE A 19 -1.31 2.42 0.70
C ILE A 19 -1.55 3.93 0.82
N ALA A 20 -1.08 4.53 1.90
CA ALA A 20 -1.26 5.96 2.13
C ALA A 20 -0.60 6.79 1.04
N GLY A 21 0.61 6.41 0.63
CA GLY A 21 1.34 7.13 -0.43
C GLY A 21 0.63 7.06 -1.77
N ALA A 22 0.16 5.88 -2.14
CA ALA A 22 -0.57 5.71 -3.41
C ALA A 22 -1.88 6.50 -3.40
N LYS A 23 -2.62 6.45 -2.30
CA LYS A 23 -3.87 7.23 -2.17
C LYS A 23 -3.62 8.73 -2.27
N ALA A 24 -2.60 9.22 -1.60
CA ALA A 24 -2.27 10.64 -1.62
C ALA A 24 -1.91 11.09 -3.04
N THR A 25 -1.12 10.30 -3.75
CA THR A 25 -0.73 10.61 -5.12
C THR A 25 -1.95 10.59 -6.06
N LEU A 26 -2.79 9.57 -5.95
CA LEU A 26 -4.01 9.48 -6.74
C LEU A 26 -4.95 10.66 -6.47
N ALA A 27 -5.03 11.11 -5.21
CA ALA A 27 -5.86 12.27 -4.88
C ALA A 27 -5.40 13.51 -5.63
N ILE A 28 -4.09 13.70 -5.79
CA ILE A 28 -3.56 14.84 -6.56
C ILE A 28 -3.99 14.73 -8.02
N TYR A 29 -3.87 13.53 -8.62
CA TYR A 29 -4.29 13.33 -10.01
C TYR A 29 -5.76 13.61 -10.23
N PHE A 30 -6.62 13.19 -9.28
CA PHE A 30 -8.06 13.37 -9.43
C PHE A 30 -8.55 14.79 -9.12
N THR A 31 -7.88 15.49 -8.22
CA THR A 31 -8.37 16.78 -7.73
C THR A 31 -7.60 17.98 -8.28
N ASN A 32 -6.38 17.78 -8.74
CA ASN A 32 -5.55 18.87 -9.26
C ASN A 32 -4.63 18.37 -10.37
N PRO A 33 -5.19 17.96 -11.50
CA PRO A 33 -4.37 17.46 -12.61
C PRO A 33 -3.43 18.52 -13.21
N VAL A 34 -3.79 19.80 -13.07
CA VAL A 34 -2.94 20.90 -13.56
C VAL A 34 -1.62 20.96 -12.78
N GLY A 35 -1.65 20.60 -11.51
CA GLY A 35 -0.45 20.60 -10.67
C GLY A 35 0.57 19.55 -11.07
N ILE A 36 0.18 18.57 -11.89
CA ILE A 36 1.06 17.51 -12.36
C ILE A 36 1.61 17.85 -13.76
N GLY A 37 0.97 18.78 -14.44
CA GLY A 37 1.30 19.15 -15.81
C GLY A 37 0.45 18.35 -16.80
N GLU A 38 0.43 18.86 -18.02
CA GLU A 38 -0.32 18.22 -19.10
C GLU A 38 0.61 17.31 -19.89
N HIS A 39 0.35 16.02 -19.85
CA HIS A 39 1.02 15.09 -20.73
C HIS A 39 0.11 13.86 -20.95
N PRO A 40 0.33 13.16 -22.09
CA PRO A 40 -0.61 12.09 -22.48
C PRO A 40 -0.51 10.83 -21.63
N GLN A 41 0.36 10.79 -20.64
CA GLN A 41 0.61 9.59 -19.83
C GLN A 41 -0.11 9.60 -18.49
N HIS A 42 -1.01 10.55 -18.24
CA HIS A 42 -1.72 10.63 -16.96
C HIS A 42 -2.47 9.35 -16.63
N LEU A 43 -3.20 8.79 -17.60
CA LEU A 43 -3.96 7.57 -17.35
C LEU A 43 -3.05 6.40 -17.04
N GLU A 44 -1.93 6.30 -17.74
CA GLU A 44 -0.98 5.23 -17.52
C GLU A 44 -0.34 5.34 -16.13
N GLU A 45 0.02 6.56 -15.73
CA GLU A 45 0.59 6.79 -14.41
C GLU A 45 -0.41 6.51 -13.31
N MET A 46 -1.66 6.95 -13.48
CA MET A 46 -2.71 6.67 -12.53
C MET A 46 -2.97 5.17 -12.40
N ASP A 47 -2.95 4.45 -13.51
CA ASP A 47 -3.11 3.00 -13.51
C ASP A 47 -1.98 2.33 -12.71
N ASN A 48 -0.76 2.83 -12.84
CA ASN A 48 0.37 2.33 -12.06
C ASN A 48 0.18 2.54 -10.57
N PHE A 49 -0.36 3.68 -10.16
CA PHE A 49 -0.63 3.94 -8.75
C PHE A 49 -1.79 3.09 -8.23
N ILE A 50 -2.79 2.82 -9.06
CA ILE A 50 -3.86 1.88 -8.70
C ILE A 50 -3.28 0.48 -8.50
N ALA A 51 -2.36 0.05 -9.38
CA ALA A 51 -1.71 -1.24 -9.24
C ALA A 51 -0.90 -1.33 -7.94
N GLN A 52 -0.17 -0.28 -7.60
CA GLN A 52 0.59 -0.23 -6.35
C GLN A 52 -0.33 -0.30 -5.14
N LEU A 53 -1.44 0.42 -5.18
CA LEU A 53 -2.44 0.41 -4.10
C LEU A 53 -3.03 -1.00 -3.94
N ALA A 54 -3.46 -1.61 -5.03
CA ALA A 54 -4.05 -2.94 -5.00
C ALA A 54 -3.07 -3.98 -4.47
N GLU A 55 -1.81 -3.91 -4.91
CA GLU A 55 -0.77 -4.82 -4.45
C GLU A 55 -0.51 -4.66 -2.95
N ALA A 56 -0.40 -3.42 -2.48
CA ALA A 56 -0.14 -3.16 -1.06
C ALA A 56 -1.29 -3.60 -0.18
N GLU A 57 -2.54 -3.35 -0.61
CA GLU A 57 -3.72 -3.80 0.11
C GLU A 57 -3.79 -5.32 0.18
N ASP A 58 -3.48 -5.98 -0.93
CA ASP A 58 -3.48 -7.43 -0.98
C ASP A 58 -2.40 -8.03 -0.07
N LYS A 59 -1.21 -7.45 -0.09
CA LYS A 59 -0.12 -7.89 0.79
C LYS A 59 -0.48 -7.72 2.25
N LEU A 60 -1.12 -6.61 2.60
CA LEU A 60 -1.55 -6.36 3.97
C LEU A 60 -2.58 -7.40 4.41
N ASP A 61 -3.55 -7.68 3.56
CA ASP A 61 -4.56 -8.69 3.83
C ASP A 61 -3.93 -10.07 4.00
N CYS A 62 -2.99 -10.43 3.13
CA CYS A 62 -2.28 -11.71 3.23
C CYS A 62 -1.53 -11.82 4.56
N LEU A 63 -0.82 -10.76 4.95
CA LEU A 63 -0.06 -10.74 6.19
C LEU A 63 -0.98 -10.94 7.40
N ARG A 64 -2.08 -10.20 7.44
CA ARG A 64 -3.04 -10.27 8.55
C ARG A 64 -3.75 -11.62 8.59
N HIS A 65 -4.04 -12.18 7.40
CA HIS A 65 -4.69 -13.48 7.30
C HIS A 65 -3.80 -14.60 7.84
N LEU A 66 -2.50 -14.53 7.59
CA LEU A 66 -1.56 -15.52 8.15
C LEU A 66 -1.61 -15.54 9.67
N LYS A 67 -1.69 -14.37 10.28
CA LYS A 67 -1.78 -14.26 11.73
C LYS A 67 -3.09 -14.85 12.27
N LEU A 68 -4.18 -14.68 11.54
CA LEU A 68 -5.48 -15.22 11.95
C LEU A 68 -5.57 -16.73 11.79
N ILE A 69 -4.93 -17.28 10.74
CA ILE A 69 -4.96 -18.72 10.48
C ILE A 69 -4.19 -19.48 11.57
N ASP A 70 -3.08 -18.92 12.03
CA ASP A 70 -2.24 -19.57 13.03
C ASP A 70 -1.92 -18.57 14.15
N PRO A 71 -2.84 -18.40 15.10
CA PRO A 71 -2.61 -17.46 16.21
C PRO A 71 -1.50 -17.89 17.14
N THR A 72 -0.99 -19.12 17.01
CA THR A 72 0.14 -19.58 17.80
C THR A 72 1.48 -19.24 17.18
N THR A 73 1.50 -18.80 15.92
CA THR A 73 2.74 -18.34 15.32
C THR A 73 3.23 -17.10 16.05
N PRO A 74 4.55 -16.93 16.16
CA PRO A 74 5.10 -15.82 16.94
C PRO A 74 5.04 -14.45 16.22
N PHE A 75 4.49 -14.33 15.06
CA PHE A 75 4.33 -13.00 14.45
C PHE A 75 2.92 -12.44 14.50
#